data_f909d7bf5fd0f5d76f4e60f10a838ea2
#
_entry.id   f909d7bf5fd0f5d76f4e60f10a838ea2
#
_cell.length_a   1.000
_cell.length_b   1.000
_cell.length_c   1.000
_cell.angle_alpha   90.00
_cell.angle_beta   90.00
_cell.angle_gamma   90.00
#
_symmetry.space_group_name_H-M   'P 1'
#
loop_
_entity.id
_entity.type
_entity.pdbx_description
1 polymer ?
#
loop_
_entity_poly.entity_id
_entity_poly.type
_entity_poly.pdbx_seq_one_letter_code
_entity_poly.pdbx_strand_id
1 'polypeptide(L)'
;MTTVLNLQSITALNRQQFYQLCLNNPELSLERNPQGELIIMSPVGGISGKKEANLIGDLIVWNRQKKLGEVFSSSTIFSLPNGGDRSPDVAWVSLEKWETLSEKEKEGFPPICPDFVIELRSKSDRLKPLQEKMKEYLDSGLKLGWLINPQDKTVEIYRPNQAVEVLKMPVNLSGENVLLDLEITLDY
;
A
#
# COMPACT_ATOMS: atom_id res chain seq x y z
N MET A 1 -5.41 14.87 -4.98
CA MET A 1 -4.22 15.21 -5.82
C MET A 1 -2.98 15.05 -4.96
N THR A 2 -2.08 14.16 -5.33
CA THR A 2 -0.84 13.94 -4.57
C THR A 2 0.19 15.01 -4.95
N THR A 3 0.84 15.65 -3.98
CA THR A 3 1.89 16.65 -4.20
C THR A 3 3.23 16.09 -3.78
N VAL A 4 4.19 16.05 -4.69
CA VAL A 4 5.58 15.65 -4.41
C VAL A 4 6.41 16.90 -4.17
N LEU A 5 7.05 16.99 -3.00
CA LEU A 5 8.02 18.04 -2.68
C LEU A 5 9.43 17.47 -2.80
N ASN A 6 10.16 17.96 -3.79
CA ASN A 6 11.59 17.68 -3.91
C ASN A 6 12.36 18.61 -2.98
N LEU A 7 12.90 18.08 -1.91
CA LEU A 7 13.66 18.81 -0.91
C LEU A 7 15.18 18.64 -1.08
N GLN A 8 15.65 17.96 -2.12
CA GLN A 8 17.06 17.56 -2.29
C GLN A 8 18.04 18.72 -2.29
N SER A 9 17.61 19.92 -2.73
CA SER A 9 18.44 21.14 -2.67
C SER A 9 18.55 21.74 -1.26
N ILE A 10 17.71 21.32 -0.32
CA ILE A 10 17.65 21.83 1.05
C ILE A 10 18.09 20.74 2.04
N THR A 11 17.47 19.59 1.96
CA THR A 11 17.78 18.39 2.77
C THR A 11 17.11 17.16 2.17
N ALA A 12 17.80 16.04 2.17
CA ALA A 12 17.16 14.74 1.97
C ALA A 12 16.68 14.22 3.31
N LEU A 13 15.37 14.02 3.47
CA LEU A 13 14.82 13.48 4.72
C LEU A 13 15.27 12.03 4.90
N ASN A 14 15.99 11.75 5.98
CA ASN A 14 16.19 10.37 6.43
C ASN A 14 14.93 9.84 7.16
N ARG A 15 14.89 8.54 7.49
CA ARG A 15 13.74 7.91 8.17
C ARG A 15 13.38 8.56 9.50
N GLN A 16 14.39 8.89 10.31
CA GLN A 16 14.16 9.49 11.62
C GLN A 16 13.56 10.89 11.48
N GLN A 17 14.04 11.69 10.55
CA GLN A 17 13.49 13.02 10.27
C GLN A 17 12.07 12.92 9.71
N PHE A 18 11.80 11.97 8.82
CA PHE A 18 10.46 11.72 8.30
C PHE A 18 9.51 11.27 9.40
N TYR A 19 9.90 10.34 10.26
CA TYR A 19 9.11 9.90 11.41
C TYR A 19 8.76 11.08 12.33
N GLN A 20 9.73 11.95 12.68
CA GLN A 20 9.48 13.14 13.47
C GLN A 20 8.57 14.14 12.77
N LEU A 21 8.69 14.28 11.44
CA LEU A 21 7.79 15.13 10.65
C LEU A 21 6.35 14.65 10.74
N CYS A 22 6.10 13.34 10.62
CA CYS A 22 4.77 12.77 10.78
C CYS A 22 4.21 12.97 12.18
N LEU A 23 5.02 12.76 13.23
CA LEU A 23 4.58 12.99 14.61
C LEU A 23 4.22 14.44 14.92
N ASN A 24 4.93 15.39 14.30
CA ASN A 24 4.69 16.81 14.49
C ASN A 24 3.54 17.37 13.63
N ASN A 25 3.05 16.58 12.66
CA ASN A 25 1.96 16.97 11.74
C ASN A 25 0.96 15.81 11.59
N PRO A 26 0.28 15.41 12.68
CA PRO A 26 -0.59 14.23 12.68
C PRO A 26 -1.83 14.38 11.78
N GLU A 27 -2.14 15.60 11.35
CA GLU A 27 -3.23 15.91 10.42
C GLU A 27 -2.86 15.68 8.94
N LEU A 28 -1.58 15.46 8.65
CA LEU A 28 -1.10 15.25 7.28
C LEU A 28 -0.91 13.77 6.98
N SER A 29 -1.40 13.35 5.83
CA SER A 29 -1.06 12.04 5.27
C SER A 29 0.19 12.17 4.41
N LEU A 30 1.29 11.60 4.88
CA LEU A 30 2.63 11.77 4.31
C LEU A 30 3.22 10.42 3.91
N GLU A 31 3.96 10.42 2.80
CA GLU A 31 4.85 9.34 2.40
C GLU A 31 6.23 9.92 2.04
N ARG A 32 7.21 9.06 1.94
CA ARG A 32 8.54 9.41 1.46
C ARG A 32 9.03 8.34 0.47
N ASN A 33 9.49 8.77 -0.70
CA ASN A 33 10.07 7.83 -1.65
C ASN A 33 11.54 7.49 -1.29
N PRO A 34 12.14 6.48 -1.95
CA PRO A 34 13.54 6.10 -1.70
C PRO A 34 14.56 7.21 -1.96
N GLN A 35 14.21 8.21 -2.78
CA GLN A 35 15.05 9.38 -3.07
C GLN A 35 14.98 10.46 -1.98
N GLY A 36 14.13 10.26 -0.96
CA GLY A 36 13.93 11.20 0.15
C GLY A 36 12.99 12.35 -0.16
N GLU A 37 12.24 12.28 -1.26
CA GLU A 37 11.22 13.27 -1.59
C GLU A 37 9.97 13.04 -0.74
N LEU A 38 9.41 14.13 -0.22
CA LEU A 38 8.19 14.11 0.58
C LEU A 38 6.96 14.10 -0.34
N ILE A 39 6.04 13.20 -0.06
CA ILE A 39 4.79 13.04 -0.78
C ILE A 39 3.65 13.39 0.17
N ILE A 40 2.86 14.40 -0.18
CA ILE A 40 1.69 14.84 0.58
C ILE A 40 0.46 14.30 -0.15
N MET A 41 -0.32 13.47 0.55
CA MET A 41 -1.56 12.89 0.02
C MET A 41 -2.75 13.75 0.38
N SER A 42 -3.64 13.98 -0.59
CA SER A 42 -4.89 14.68 -0.36
C SER A 42 -6.00 13.72 0.05
N PRO A 43 -6.98 14.17 0.83
CA PRO A 43 -8.17 13.38 1.13
C PRO A 43 -8.85 12.88 -0.15
N VAL A 44 -9.42 11.69 -0.08
CA VAL A 44 -10.17 11.07 -1.20
C VAL A 44 -11.67 11.39 -1.09
N GLY A 45 -12.37 11.34 -2.23
CA GLY A 45 -13.82 11.51 -2.26
C GLY A 45 -14.57 10.27 -1.74
N GLY A 46 -15.84 10.44 -1.36
CA GLY A 46 -16.66 9.38 -0.76
C GLY A 46 -16.74 8.08 -1.55
N ILE A 47 -16.72 8.14 -2.89
CA ILE A 47 -16.73 6.92 -3.73
C ILE A 47 -15.45 6.11 -3.55
N SER A 48 -14.28 6.76 -3.55
CA SER A 48 -12.99 6.08 -3.33
C SER A 48 -12.91 5.53 -1.90
N GLY A 49 -13.27 6.34 -0.89
CA GLY A 49 -13.28 5.87 0.51
C GLY A 49 -14.24 4.70 0.76
N LYS A 50 -15.44 4.69 0.11
CA LYS A 50 -16.34 3.52 0.17
C LYS A 50 -15.70 2.27 -0.42
N LYS A 51 -15.02 2.37 -1.57
CA LYS A 51 -14.36 1.23 -2.22
C LYS A 51 -13.22 0.71 -1.37
N GLU A 52 -12.37 1.58 -0.83
CA GLU A 52 -11.29 1.24 0.09
C GLU A 52 -11.84 0.52 1.33
N ALA A 53 -12.88 1.06 1.97
CA ALA A 53 -13.51 0.44 3.13
C ALA A 53 -14.06 -0.96 2.84
N ASN A 54 -14.65 -1.20 1.66
CA ASN A 54 -15.11 -2.53 1.26
C ASN A 54 -13.94 -3.50 1.11
N LEU A 55 -12.86 -3.10 0.43
CA LEU A 55 -11.66 -3.93 0.25
C LEU A 55 -11.01 -4.31 1.59
N ILE A 56 -10.91 -3.35 2.50
CA ILE A 56 -10.44 -3.61 3.88
C ILE A 56 -11.39 -4.58 4.58
N GLY A 57 -12.71 -4.36 4.45
CA GLY A 57 -13.74 -5.22 5.05
C GLY A 57 -13.64 -6.66 4.58
N ASP A 58 -13.55 -6.88 3.27
CA ASP A 58 -13.40 -8.22 2.67
C ASP A 58 -12.15 -8.93 3.19
N LEU A 59 -11.03 -8.20 3.23
CA LEU A 59 -9.77 -8.75 3.72
C LEU A 59 -9.81 -9.07 5.23
N ILE A 60 -10.44 -8.22 6.04
CA ILE A 60 -10.64 -8.46 7.48
C ILE A 60 -11.52 -9.69 7.71
N VAL A 61 -12.63 -9.83 6.96
CA VAL A 61 -13.54 -10.99 7.10
C VAL A 61 -12.80 -12.28 6.77
N TRP A 62 -12.07 -12.30 5.65
CA TRP A 62 -11.24 -13.44 5.27
C TRP A 62 -10.16 -13.73 6.34
N ASN A 63 -9.40 -12.72 6.78
CA ASN A 63 -8.29 -12.92 7.74
C ASN A 63 -8.78 -13.40 9.11
N ARG A 64 -9.97 -12.97 9.58
CA ARG A 64 -10.57 -13.45 10.83
C ARG A 64 -10.90 -14.95 10.78
N GLN A 65 -11.21 -15.48 9.61
CA GLN A 65 -11.46 -16.92 9.42
C GLN A 65 -10.15 -17.70 9.33
N LYS A 66 -9.17 -17.18 8.58
CA LYS A 66 -7.88 -17.85 8.31
C LYS A 66 -6.86 -17.66 9.43
N LYS A 67 -6.83 -16.50 10.06
CA LYS A 67 -5.86 -16.12 11.13
C LYS A 67 -4.41 -16.31 10.72
N LEU A 68 -4.08 -15.90 9.48
CA LEU A 68 -2.76 -16.09 8.89
C LEU A 68 -1.88 -14.84 8.92
N GLY A 69 -2.42 -13.69 9.30
CA GLY A 69 -1.70 -12.41 9.29
C GLY A 69 -2.50 -11.27 9.89
N GLU A 70 -2.03 -10.07 9.63
CA GLU A 70 -2.64 -8.82 10.08
C GLU A 70 -2.98 -7.93 8.89
N VAL A 71 -4.14 -7.25 8.98
CA VAL A 71 -4.66 -6.33 7.95
C VAL A 71 -4.45 -4.88 8.41
N PHE A 72 -3.98 -4.03 7.50
CA PHE A 72 -3.69 -2.63 7.78
C PHE A 72 -4.43 -1.71 6.81
N SER A 73 -4.82 -0.55 7.33
CA SER A 73 -5.46 0.52 6.56
C SER A 73 -4.44 1.50 5.98
N SER A 74 -4.92 2.39 5.12
CA SER A 74 -4.15 3.50 4.51
C SER A 74 -3.54 4.51 5.50
N SER A 75 -3.82 4.39 6.79
CA SER A 75 -3.18 5.21 7.84
C SER A 75 -1.88 4.60 8.34
N THR A 76 -1.53 3.39 7.92
CA THR A 76 -0.32 2.69 8.38
C THR A 76 0.83 2.92 7.41
N ILE A 77 1.94 3.47 7.91
CA ILE A 77 3.17 3.65 7.14
C ILE A 77 4.10 2.47 7.39
N PHE A 78 4.62 1.88 6.31
CA PHE A 78 5.67 0.86 6.34
C PHE A 78 6.99 1.46 5.87
N SER A 79 8.07 1.25 6.64
CA SER A 79 9.43 1.63 6.27
C SER A 79 10.05 0.55 5.39
N LEU A 80 9.97 0.71 4.08
CA LEU A 80 10.38 -0.31 3.12
C LEU A 80 11.91 -0.55 3.09
N PRO A 81 12.38 -1.76 2.78
CA PRO A 81 13.82 -2.08 2.63
C PRO A 81 14.54 -1.20 1.61
N ASN A 82 13.87 -0.76 0.55
CA ASN A 82 14.44 0.12 -0.48
C ASN A 82 14.71 1.57 0.00
N GLY A 83 14.33 1.90 1.23
CA GLY A 83 14.51 3.22 1.83
C GLY A 83 13.29 4.13 1.78
N GLY A 84 12.21 3.76 1.09
CA GLY A 84 10.93 4.47 1.09
C GLY A 84 10.13 4.25 2.38
N ASP A 85 9.19 5.14 2.64
CA ASP A 85 8.17 5.02 3.69
C ASP A 85 6.82 5.19 3.01
N ARG A 86 6.04 4.11 2.93
CA ARG A 86 4.83 4.01 2.12
C ARG A 86 3.61 3.56 2.92
N SER A 87 2.47 4.12 2.55
CA SER A 87 1.16 3.80 3.11
C SER A 87 0.26 3.28 2.00
N PRO A 88 0.12 1.96 1.81
CA PRO A 88 -0.81 1.39 0.84
C PRO A 88 -2.25 1.55 1.29
N ASP A 89 -3.20 1.66 0.35
CA ASP A 89 -4.62 1.77 0.68
C ASP A 89 -5.11 0.58 1.50
N VAL A 90 -4.64 -0.63 1.19
CA VAL A 90 -4.84 -1.84 2.01
C VAL A 90 -3.54 -2.64 2.03
N ALA A 91 -3.17 -3.15 3.19
CA ALA A 91 -2.03 -4.06 3.32
C ALA A 91 -2.38 -5.29 4.17
N TRP A 92 -1.65 -6.36 3.90
CA TRP A 92 -1.65 -7.55 4.74
C TRP A 92 -0.21 -8.05 4.94
N VAL A 93 0.08 -8.44 6.18
CA VAL A 93 1.38 -8.98 6.58
C VAL A 93 1.13 -10.35 7.21
N SER A 94 1.86 -11.38 6.78
CA SER A 94 1.78 -12.71 7.38
C SER A 94 2.18 -12.70 8.88
N LEU A 95 1.57 -13.54 9.71
CA LEU A 95 1.98 -13.69 11.11
C LEU A 95 3.45 -14.01 11.24
N GLU A 96 3.97 -14.90 10.40
CA GLU A 96 5.40 -15.25 10.39
C GLU A 96 6.29 -14.01 10.30
N LYS A 97 5.96 -13.07 9.41
CA LYS A 97 6.72 -11.81 9.26
C LYS A 97 6.42 -10.83 10.40
N TRP A 98 5.15 -10.68 10.80
CA TRP A 98 4.74 -9.76 11.85
C TRP A 98 5.34 -10.10 13.20
N GLU A 99 5.43 -11.39 13.56
CA GLU A 99 5.99 -11.87 14.81
C GLU A 99 7.53 -11.69 14.91
N THR A 100 8.22 -11.43 13.81
CA THR A 100 9.66 -11.10 13.85
C THR A 100 9.93 -9.70 14.39
N LEU A 101 8.92 -8.83 14.41
CA LEU A 101 9.08 -7.45 14.84
C LEU A 101 9.02 -7.32 16.36
N SER A 102 9.86 -6.45 16.90
CA SER A 102 9.75 -5.99 18.28
C SER A 102 8.48 -5.15 18.48
N GLU A 103 7.97 -5.07 19.72
CA GLU A 103 6.80 -4.24 20.04
C GLU A 103 7.01 -2.77 19.64
N LYS A 104 8.22 -2.24 19.81
CA LYS A 104 8.56 -0.88 19.38
C LYS A 104 8.45 -0.68 17.88
N GLU A 105 8.80 -1.67 17.07
CA GLU A 105 8.67 -1.62 15.61
C GLU A 105 7.20 -1.76 15.18
N LYS A 106 6.43 -2.56 15.89
CA LYS A 106 4.98 -2.71 15.67
C LYS A 106 4.21 -1.42 16.00
N GLU A 107 4.59 -0.72 17.05
CA GLU A 107 3.98 0.56 17.46
C GLU A 107 4.39 1.75 16.58
N GLY A 108 5.56 1.69 15.94
CA GLY A 108 6.09 2.71 15.05
C GLY A 108 5.69 2.50 13.58
N PHE A 109 6.62 2.83 12.67
CA PHE A 109 6.52 2.48 11.25
C PHE A 109 7.23 1.15 11.03
N PRO A 110 6.50 0.01 10.86
CA PRO A 110 7.12 -1.30 10.76
C PRO A 110 8.18 -1.35 9.64
N PRO A 111 9.43 -1.78 9.93
CA PRO A 111 10.53 -1.78 8.97
C PRO A 111 10.47 -3.00 8.03
N ILE A 112 9.31 -3.23 7.43
CA ILE A 112 9.04 -4.36 6.53
C ILE A 112 8.26 -3.90 5.30
N CYS A 113 8.33 -4.68 4.23
CA CYS A 113 7.35 -4.61 3.15
C CYS A 113 6.19 -5.57 3.46
N PRO A 114 4.92 -5.17 3.33
CA PRO A 114 3.79 -6.09 3.41
C PRO A 114 3.94 -7.26 2.41
N ASP A 115 3.31 -8.40 2.72
CA ASP A 115 3.27 -9.53 1.78
C ASP A 115 2.24 -9.30 0.66
N PHE A 116 1.18 -8.55 0.97
CA PHE A 116 0.15 -8.17 0.02
C PHE A 116 -0.22 -6.69 0.17
N VAL A 117 -0.42 -5.99 -0.95
CA VAL A 117 -0.93 -4.61 -0.97
C VAL A 117 -2.00 -4.42 -2.03
N ILE A 118 -2.92 -3.49 -1.76
CA ILE A 118 -3.82 -2.92 -2.76
C ILE A 118 -3.57 -1.41 -2.83
N GLU A 119 -3.40 -0.90 -4.04
CA GLU A 119 -3.48 0.53 -4.36
C GLU A 119 -4.75 0.78 -5.19
N LEU A 120 -5.57 1.72 -4.78
CA LEU A 120 -6.84 2.07 -5.43
C LEU A 120 -6.74 3.46 -6.07
N ARG A 121 -6.66 3.52 -7.39
CA ARG A 121 -6.56 4.78 -8.11
C ARG A 121 -7.79 5.67 -7.89
N SER A 122 -7.61 6.79 -7.20
CA SER A 122 -8.64 7.82 -7.07
C SER A 122 -8.77 8.63 -8.36
N LYS A 123 -9.87 9.40 -8.49
CA LYS A 123 -10.14 10.21 -9.69
C LYS A 123 -9.04 11.24 -9.98
N SER A 124 -8.35 11.73 -8.96
CA SER A 124 -7.30 12.75 -9.09
C SER A 124 -5.91 12.18 -9.32
N ASP A 125 -5.72 10.86 -9.20
CA ASP A 125 -4.41 10.25 -9.30
C ASP A 125 -4.01 9.97 -10.74
N ARG A 126 -2.72 10.12 -11.00
CA ARG A 126 -2.10 9.69 -12.24
C ARG A 126 -1.71 8.22 -12.12
N LEU A 127 -1.93 7.44 -13.16
CA LEU A 127 -1.65 5.99 -13.14
C LEU A 127 -0.16 5.69 -12.99
N LYS A 128 0.70 6.39 -13.73
CA LYS A 128 2.14 6.12 -13.75
C LYS A 128 2.83 6.18 -12.37
N PRO A 129 2.61 7.20 -11.52
CA PRO A 129 3.16 7.20 -10.15
C PRO A 129 2.72 6.01 -9.30
N LEU A 130 1.47 5.53 -9.45
CA LEU A 130 0.99 4.34 -8.75
C LEU A 130 1.67 3.08 -9.26
N GLN A 131 1.88 2.95 -10.56
CA GLN A 131 2.65 1.85 -11.16
C GLN A 131 4.11 1.84 -10.69
N GLU A 132 4.73 3.02 -10.53
CA GLU A 132 6.07 3.16 -9.96
C GLU A 132 6.08 2.73 -8.48
N LYS A 133 5.08 3.14 -7.69
CA LYS A 133 4.90 2.72 -6.29
C LYS A 133 4.74 1.20 -6.16
N MET A 134 3.96 0.56 -7.05
CA MET A 134 3.83 -0.91 -7.08
C MET A 134 5.16 -1.62 -7.36
N LYS A 135 6.01 -1.06 -8.23
CA LYS A 135 7.36 -1.58 -8.47
C LYS A 135 8.26 -1.43 -7.23
N GLU A 136 8.17 -0.30 -6.54
CA GLU A 136 8.89 -0.10 -5.27
C GLU A 136 8.52 -1.18 -4.24
N TYR A 137 7.24 -1.57 -4.15
CA TYR A 137 6.82 -2.67 -3.29
C TYR A 137 7.43 -4.01 -3.73
N LEU A 138 7.42 -4.34 -5.04
CA LEU A 138 8.05 -5.55 -5.56
C LEU A 138 9.54 -5.60 -5.23
N ASP A 139 10.26 -4.51 -5.47
CA ASP A 139 11.70 -4.38 -5.18
C ASP A 139 12.00 -4.48 -3.67
N SER A 140 10.98 -4.25 -2.85
CA SER A 140 11.04 -4.34 -1.38
C SER A 140 10.60 -5.68 -0.81
N GLY A 141 10.18 -6.65 -1.66
CA GLY A 141 9.82 -7.99 -1.24
C GLY A 141 8.32 -8.27 -1.15
N LEU A 142 7.47 -7.46 -1.80
CA LEU A 142 6.05 -7.76 -1.98
C LEU A 142 5.86 -9.11 -2.68
N LYS A 143 4.92 -9.92 -2.20
CA LYS A 143 4.60 -11.24 -2.80
C LYS A 143 3.44 -11.16 -3.81
N LEU A 144 2.46 -10.30 -3.55
CA LEU A 144 1.30 -10.07 -4.44
C LEU A 144 0.81 -8.64 -4.26
N GLY A 145 0.50 -7.96 -5.35
CA GLY A 145 -0.09 -6.62 -5.29
C GLY A 145 -1.15 -6.40 -6.35
N TRP A 146 -2.18 -5.63 -6.00
CA TRP A 146 -3.24 -5.23 -6.92
C TRP A 146 -3.25 -3.71 -7.05
N LEU A 147 -3.13 -3.20 -8.28
CA LEU A 147 -3.43 -1.81 -8.61
C LEU A 147 -4.79 -1.75 -9.28
N ILE A 148 -5.79 -1.34 -8.51
CA ILE A 148 -7.18 -1.24 -8.96
C ILE A 148 -7.40 0.14 -9.61
N ASN A 149 -7.82 0.14 -10.86
CA ASN A 149 -8.06 1.34 -11.65
C ASN A 149 -9.52 1.42 -12.11
N PRO A 150 -10.42 2.00 -11.29
CA PRO A 150 -11.84 2.11 -11.64
C PRO A 150 -12.11 3.03 -12.83
N GLN A 151 -11.19 3.97 -13.14
CA GLN A 151 -11.37 4.91 -14.26
C GLN A 151 -11.28 4.19 -15.61
N ASP A 152 -10.36 3.25 -15.75
CA ASP A 152 -10.15 2.47 -16.98
C ASP A 152 -10.77 1.07 -16.88
N LYS A 153 -11.46 0.78 -15.75
CA LYS A 153 -12.06 -0.54 -15.43
C LYS A 153 -11.07 -1.69 -15.58
N THR A 154 -9.88 -1.51 -14.99
CA THR A 154 -8.81 -2.51 -15.02
C THR A 154 -8.23 -2.78 -13.64
N VAL A 155 -7.61 -3.94 -13.49
CA VAL A 155 -6.76 -4.29 -12.36
C VAL A 155 -5.43 -4.75 -12.92
N GLU A 156 -4.34 -4.19 -12.42
CA GLU A 156 -2.99 -4.66 -12.68
C GLU A 156 -2.54 -5.54 -11.51
N ILE A 157 -2.09 -6.77 -11.80
CA ILE A 157 -1.62 -7.72 -10.82
C ILE A 157 -0.10 -7.79 -10.88
N TYR A 158 0.53 -7.56 -9.74
CA TYR A 158 1.98 -7.52 -9.57
C TYR A 158 2.45 -8.73 -8.77
N ARG A 159 3.37 -9.52 -9.38
CA ARG A 159 4.01 -10.69 -8.78
C ARG A 159 5.51 -10.63 -8.97
N PRO A 160 6.32 -11.13 -8.01
CA PRO A 160 7.78 -11.19 -8.18
C PRO A 160 8.18 -11.96 -9.45
N ASN A 161 9.14 -11.40 -10.20
CA ASN A 161 9.72 -12.02 -11.40
C ASN A 161 8.72 -12.36 -12.52
N GLN A 162 7.56 -11.69 -12.56
CA GLN A 162 6.56 -11.87 -13.61
C GLN A 162 6.23 -10.54 -14.28
N ALA A 163 5.79 -10.62 -15.53
CA ALA A 163 5.19 -9.46 -16.19
C ALA A 163 3.88 -9.07 -15.48
N VAL A 164 3.59 -7.77 -15.44
CA VAL A 164 2.32 -7.28 -14.91
C VAL A 164 1.18 -7.80 -15.75
N GLU A 165 0.24 -8.48 -15.11
CA GLU A 165 -1.00 -8.93 -15.72
C GLU A 165 -2.07 -7.84 -15.61
N VAL A 166 -2.78 -7.58 -16.69
CA VAL A 166 -3.86 -6.58 -16.71
C VAL A 166 -5.18 -7.25 -17.02
N LEU A 167 -6.10 -7.19 -16.07
CA LEU A 167 -7.46 -7.74 -16.18
C LEU A 167 -8.49 -6.62 -16.32
N LYS A 168 -9.56 -6.90 -17.05
CA LYS A 168 -10.71 -5.98 -17.21
C LYS A 168 -11.81 -6.34 -16.23
N MET A 169 -12.46 -5.33 -15.66
CA MET A 169 -13.64 -5.50 -14.83
C MET A 169 -14.91 -5.75 -15.69
N PRO A 170 -15.86 -6.54 -15.22
CA PRO A 170 -15.88 -7.23 -13.93
C PRO A 170 -14.85 -8.36 -13.86
N VAL A 171 -14.27 -8.57 -12.69
CA VAL A 171 -13.23 -9.57 -12.49
C VAL A 171 -13.31 -10.18 -11.09
N ASN A 172 -13.01 -11.48 -10.98
CA ASN A 172 -12.80 -12.15 -9.70
C ASN A 172 -11.29 -12.28 -9.48
N LEU A 173 -10.79 -11.67 -8.40
CA LEU A 173 -9.38 -11.65 -8.03
C LEU A 173 -9.11 -12.72 -6.98
N SER A 174 -8.05 -13.48 -7.17
CA SER A 174 -7.60 -14.49 -6.23
C SER A 174 -6.42 -13.98 -5.41
N GLY A 175 -6.39 -14.29 -4.10
CA GLY A 175 -5.24 -14.09 -3.23
C GLY A 175 -4.08 -15.06 -3.50
N GLU A 176 -4.24 -15.98 -4.43
CA GLU A 176 -3.26 -16.97 -4.89
C GLU A 176 -2.67 -17.79 -3.73
N ASN A 177 -1.37 -18.00 -3.75
CA ASN A 177 -0.65 -18.69 -2.67
C ASN A 177 -0.24 -17.74 -1.52
N VAL A 178 -0.57 -16.46 -1.61
CA VAL A 178 -0.24 -15.45 -0.58
C VAL A 178 -1.37 -15.31 0.42
N LEU A 179 -2.61 -15.18 -0.08
CA LEU A 179 -3.82 -15.11 0.75
C LEU A 179 -4.73 -16.29 0.36
N LEU A 180 -4.44 -17.45 0.93
CA LEU A 180 -5.10 -18.72 0.58
C LEU A 180 -6.62 -18.64 0.65
N ASP A 181 -7.28 -19.00 -0.46
CA ASP A 181 -8.73 -18.99 -0.63
C ASP A 181 -9.39 -17.61 -0.49
N LEU A 182 -8.62 -16.53 -0.60
CA LEU A 182 -9.21 -15.20 -0.78
C LEU A 182 -9.68 -15.04 -2.22
N GLU A 183 -10.95 -14.68 -2.36
CA GLU A 183 -11.53 -14.25 -3.63
C GLU A 183 -12.30 -12.95 -3.45
N ILE A 184 -12.05 -11.96 -4.30
CA ILE A 184 -12.75 -10.66 -4.29
C ILE A 184 -13.26 -10.36 -5.71
N THR A 185 -14.56 -10.16 -5.84
CA THR A 185 -15.17 -9.75 -7.10
C THR A 185 -15.24 -8.23 -7.19
N LEU A 186 -14.72 -7.67 -8.27
CA LEU A 186 -14.79 -6.24 -8.58
C LEU A 186 -15.65 -6.02 -9.83
N ASP A 187 -16.67 -5.19 -9.72
CA ASP A 187 -17.68 -4.93 -10.77
C ASP A 187 -17.93 -3.44 -11.07
N TYR A 188 -17.00 -2.56 -10.66
CA TYR A 188 -17.19 -1.08 -10.74
C TYR A 188 -16.29 -0.32 -11.72
#